data_d1ef61397077c4b57ccb37cd498f33a1
#
_entry.id   d1ef61397077c4b57ccb37cd498f33a1
#
_cell.length_a   1.000
_cell.length_b   1.000
_cell.length_c   1.000
_cell.angle_alpha   90.00
_cell.angle_beta   90.00
_cell.angle_gamma   90.00
#
_symmetry.space_group_name_H-M   'P 1'
#
loop_
_entity.id
_entity.type
_entity.pdbx_description
1 polymer ?
#
loop_
_entity_poly.entity_id
_entity_poly.type
_entity_poly.pdbx_seq_one_letter_code
_entity_poly.pdbx_strand_id
1 'polypeptide(L)'
;MGLKDIFKRQLRTVIEWKEQKANLLFHQLETTTDEIKDASKLIIAPGQGCIIVYDGQVRATLTEPGVYEMESDNHPFITTLLNISQQAESDHKMRFYFFRTAEMVNILWGTASPVKYIEPDYQLPVALGVCGNFSVKIQDASQMFVTLLGTVADYYAEDVQELVSSRIVTPLTAFLLSLIHISE
;
A
#
# COMPACT_ATOMS: atom_id res chain seq x y z
N MET A 1 -2.58 40.76 20.23
CA MET A 1 -3.05 39.55 19.57
C MET A 1 -3.70 40.00 18.25
N GLY A 2 -3.00 39.87 17.15
CA GLY A 2 -3.38 40.53 15.89
C GLY A 2 -4.32 39.68 15.09
N LEU A 3 -5.22 40.32 14.29
CA LEU A 3 -6.12 39.63 13.35
C LEU A 3 -5.38 38.67 12.43
N LYS A 4 -4.12 38.90 12.11
CA LYS A 4 -3.25 37.99 11.32
C LYS A 4 -2.97 36.67 12.00
N ASP A 5 -2.89 36.62 13.34
CA ASP A 5 -2.65 35.39 14.09
C ASP A 5 -3.91 34.53 14.19
N ILE A 6 -5.08 35.17 14.16
CA ILE A 6 -6.39 34.47 14.16
C ILE A 6 -6.63 33.83 12.79
N PHE A 7 -6.29 34.52 11.70
CA PHE A 7 -6.40 33.96 10.34
C PHE A 7 -5.39 32.82 10.07
N LYS A 8 -4.15 32.91 10.57
CA LYS A 8 -3.17 31.83 10.48
C LYS A 8 -3.62 30.55 11.22
N ARG A 9 -4.31 30.68 12.35
CA ARG A 9 -4.87 29.53 13.08
C ARG A 9 -5.99 28.81 12.36
N GLN A 10 -6.71 29.49 11.45
CA GLN A 10 -7.82 28.90 10.68
C GLN A 10 -7.37 28.16 9.40
N LEU A 11 -6.11 28.31 8.97
CA LEU A 11 -5.56 27.73 7.74
C LEU A 11 -4.52 26.62 8.00
N ARG A 12 -4.49 26.06 9.23
CA ARG A 12 -3.56 24.97 9.52
C ARG A 12 -3.94 23.72 8.73
N THR A 13 -2.98 23.18 8.01
CA THR A 13 -3.14 21.97 7.19
C THR A 13 -3.35 20.76 8.10
N VAL A 14 -4.29 19.90 7.73
CA VAL A 14 -4.51 18.61 8.35
C VAL A 14 -3.97 17.54 7.41
N ILE A 15 -3.09 16.68 7.90
CA ILE A 15 -2.55 15.56 7.14
C ILE A 15 -3.47 14.37 7.35
N GLU A 16 -4.17 13.94 6.31
CA GLU A 16 -5.12 12.82 6.38
C GLU A 16 -5.35 12.19 5.01
N TRP A 17 -5.69 10.93 5.01
CA TRP A 17 -6.13 10.22 3.80
C TRP A 17 -7.66 10.14 3.76
N LYS A 18 -8.30 11.09 3.07
CA LYS A 18 -9.77 11.24 3.01
C LYS A 18 -10.44 10.25 2.07
N GLU A 19 -9.91 10.14 0.86
CA GLU A 19 -10.53 9.38 -0.23
C GLU A 19 -9.93 7.97 -0.32
N GLN A 20 -10.49 7.04 0.45
CA GLN A 20 -10.13 5.63 0.32
C GLN A 20 -10.90 4.98 -0.83
N LYS A 21 -10.24 4.76 -1.95
CA LYS A 21 -10.75 3.81 -2.94
C LYS A 21 -10.72 2.40 -2.37
N ALA A 22 -11.76 1.60 -2.65
CA ALA A 22 -11.93 0.28 -2.06
C ALA A 22 -10.76 -0.67 -2.35
N ASN A 23 -10.12 -0.52 -3.50
CA ASN A 23 -9.02 -1.34 -4.00
C ASN A 23 -7.61 -0.76 -3.74
N LEU A 24 -7.49 0.40 -3.08
CA LEU A 24 -6.21 1.08 -2.85
C LEU A 24 -5.55 0.54 -1.58
N LEU A 25 -4.33 0.02 -1.70
CA LEU A 25 -3.52 -0.53 -0.61
C LEU A 25 -2.55 0.49 -0.04
N PHE A 26 -1.87 1.26 -0.91
CA PHE A 26 -0.97 2.34 -0.54
C PHE A 26 -1.30 3.59 -1.35
N HIS A 27 -1.18 4.72 -0.69
CA HIS A 27 -1.39 6.05 -1.28
C HIS A 27 -0.30 7.01 -0.83
N GLN A 28 0.40 7.59 -1.79
CA GLN A 28 1.38 8.64 -1.52
C GLN A 28 0.67 9.99 -1.39
N LEU A 29 0.83 10.62 -0.25
CA LEU A 29 0.51 12.04 -0.07
C LEU A 29 1.79 12.85 -0.26
N GLU A 30 1.87 13.62 -1.33
CA GLU A 30 2.94 14.59 -1.51
C GLU A 30 2.65 15.83 -0.66
N THR A 31 3.58 16.18 0.19
CA THR A 31 3.48 17.38 1.02
C THR A 31 4.85 18.05 1.12
N THR A 32 4.85 19.35 1.20
CA THR A 32 6.08 20.13 1.36
C THR A 32 6.50 20.17 2.83
N THR A 33 7.78 20.40 3.07
CA THR A 33 8.31 20.55 4.45
C THR A 33 7.61 21.70 5.18
N ASP A 34 7.27 22.77 4.47
CA ASP A 34 6.59 23.93 5.04
C ASP A 34 5.12 23.61 5.40
N GLU A 35 4.42 22.82 4.59
CA GLU A 35 3.07 22.36 4.92
C GLU A 35 3.05 21.46 6.16
N ILE A 36 4.12 20.67 6.39
CA ILE A 36 4.27 19.85 7.59
C ILE A 36 4.50 20.72 8.82
N LYS A 37 5.37 21.74 8.71
CA LYS A 37 5.61 22.69 9.81
C LYS A 37 4.36 23.47 10.19
N ASP A 38 3.49 23.74 9.21
CA ASP A 38 2.22 24.43 9.41
C ASP A 38 1.05 23.48 9.74
N ALA A 39 1.27 22.14 9.64
CA ALA A 39 0.25 21.18 9.97
C ALA A 39 -0.09 21.18 11.46
N SER A 40 -1.38 21.12 11.76
CA SER A 40 -1.86 21.06 13.14
C SER A 40 -2.08 19.63 13.63
N LYS A 41 -2.47 18.75 12.74
CA LYS A 41 -2.88 17.38 13.06
C LYS A 41 -2.50 16.38 11.97
N LEU A 42 -2.19 15.17 12.42
CA LEU A 42 -2.16 13.98 11.59
C LEU A 42 -3.33 13.08 12.01
N ILE A 43 -4.16 12.67 11.06
CA ILE A 43 -5.32 11.80 11.32
C ILE A 43 -5.08 10.45 10.65
N ILE A 44 -5.11 9.39 11.47
CA ILE A 44 -5.08 8.00 11.02
C ILE A 44 -6.45 7.38 11.32
N ALA A 45 -7.21 7.07 10.29
CA ALA A 45 -8.52 6.45 10.47
C ALA A 45 -8.38 4.94 10.81
N PRO A 46 -9.42 4.33 11.42
CA PRO A 46 -9.45 2.87 11.60
C PRO A 46 -9.22 2.13 10.28
N GLY A 47 -8.34 1.13 10.28
CA GLY A 47 -7.96 0.39 9.08
C GLY A 47 -6.90 1.07 8.21
N GLN A 48 -6.31 2.16 8.70
CA GLN A 48 -5.19 2.85 8.07
C GLN A 48 -3.93 2.77 8.92
N GLY A 49 -2.79 2.96 8.25
CA GLY A 49 -1.52 3.28 8.85
C GLY A 49 -0.78 4.28 7.97
N CYS A 50 0.34 4.79 8.44
CA CYS A 50 1.16 5.75 7.72
C CYS A 50 2.65 5.44 7.91
N ILE A 51 3.43 5.56 6.83
CA ILE A 51 4.90 5.58 6.89
C ILE A 51 5.42 6.93 6.41
N ILE A 52 6.49 7.38 7.04
CA ILE A 52 7.26 8.55 6.61
C ILE A 52 8.48 8.05 5.84
N VAL A 53 8.62 8.57 4.63
CA VAL A 53 9.82 8.34 3.81
C VAL A 53 10.55 9.67 3.65
N TYR A 54 11.81 9.70 4.04
CA TYR A 54 12.69 10.83 3.90
C TYR A 54 14.04 10.37 3.38
N ASP A 55 14.56 11.05 2.37
CA ASP A 55 15.80 10.70 1.70
C ASP A 55 15.86 9.22 1.26
N GLY A 56 14.74 8.75 0.66
CA GLY A 56 14.61 7.38 0.17
C GLY A 56 14.51 6.28 1.24
N GLN A 57 14.48 6.64 2.52
CA GLN A 57 14.43 5.70 3.64
C GLN A 57 13.15 5.82 4.44
N VAL A 58 12.60 4.70 4.87
CA VAL A 58 11.51 4.67 5.85
C VAL A 58 12.06 5.10 7.20
N ARG A 59 11.55 6.20 7.74
CA ARG A 59 12.00 6.79 9.00
C ARG A 59 11.11 6.44 10.18
N ALA A 60 9.82 6.30 9.94
CA ALA A 60 8.86 5.93 10.97
C ALA A 60 7.63 5.26 10.37
N THR A 61 6.96 4.44 11.15
CA THR A 61 5.70 3.76 10.82
C THR A 61 4.71 3.96 11.95
N LEU A 62 3.48 4.31 11.61
CA LEU A 62 2.36 4.49 12.53
C LEU A 62 1.20 3.61 12.07
N THR A 63 0.76 2.70 12.94
CA THR A 63 -0.33 1.76 12.67
C THR A 63 -1.54 1.97 13.58
N GLU A 64 -1.40 2.80 14.60
CA GLU A 64 -2.45 3.06 15.57
C GLU A 64 -3.40 4.14 15.06
N PRO A 65 -4.71 3.87 14.96
CA PRO A 65 -5.71 4.88 14.61
C PRO A 65 -5.78 5.97 15.68
N GLY A 66 -5.93 7.21 15.24
CA GLY A 66 -6.04 8.33 16.16
C GLY A 66 -5.90 9.69 15.48
N VAL A 67 -6.07 10.72 16.29
CA VAL A 67 -5.79 12.12 15.95
C VAL A 67 -4.57 12.55 16.74
N TYR A 68 -3.49 12.85 16.04
CA TYR A 68 -2.20 13.23 16.63
C TYR A 68 -2.00 14.73 16.45
N GLU A 69 -1.85 15.42 17.59
CA GLU A 69 -1.61 16.87 17.59
C GLU A 69 -0.12 17.15 17.32
N MET A 70 0.19 17.84 16.23
CA MET A 70 1.57 18.07 15.80
C MET A 70 2.40 18.90 16.79
N GLU A 71 1.78 19.76 17.61
CA GLU A 71 2.51 20.62 18.55
C GLU A 71 2.66 20.02 19.95
N SER A 72 1.73 19.17 20.36
CA SER A 72 1.62 18.72 21.77
C SER A 72 1.75 17.23 21.98
N ASP A 73 1.72 16.44 20.92
CA ASP A 73 1.79 15.00 21.02
C ASP A 73 3.25 14.51 21.15
N ASN A 74 3.54 13.77 22.21
CA ASN A 74 4.85 13.17 22.44
C ASN A 74 5.00 11.79 21.80
N HIS A 75 4.11 11.41 20.89
CA HIS A 75 4.22 10.14 20.19
C HIS A 75 5.53 10.06 19.38
N PRO A 76 6.28 8.94 19.46
CA PRO A 76 7.59 8.80 18.79
C PRO A 76 7.56 9.08 17.29
N PHE A 77 6.45 8.75 16.62
CA PHE A 77 6.25 9.04 15.21
C PHE A 77 6.19 10.56 14.94
N ILE A 78 5.42 11.29 15.75
CA ILE A 78 5.31 12.76 15.63
C ILE A 78 6.64 13.44 15.94
N THR A 79 7.34 12.98 16.99
CA THR A 79 8.67 13.48 17.32
C THR A 79 9.65 13.27 16.16
N THR A 80 9.65 12.10 15.53
CA THR A 80 10.49 11.81 14.36
C THR A 80 10.13 12.72 13.20
N LEU A 81 8.84 12.90 12.92
CA LEU A 81 8.34 13.77 11.86
C LEU A 81 8.79 15.21 12.04
N LEU A 82 8.63 15.76 13.24
CA LEU A 82 9.02 17.14 13.55
C LEU A 82 10.54 17.32 13.46
N ASN A 83 11.34 16.39 13.99
CA ASN A 83 12.79 16.46 13.91
C ASN A 83 13.27 16.50 12.44
N ILE A 84 12.71 15.64 11.59
CA ILE A 84 13.05 15.63 10.16
C ILE A 84 12.63 16.95 9.51
N SER A 85 11.42 17.44 9.78
CA SER A 85 10.92 18.68 9.19
C SER A 85 11.73 19.92 9.58
N GLN A 86 12.31 19.93 10.79
CA GLN A 86 13.18 21.02 11.27
C GLN A 86 14.60 20.96 10.69
N GLN A 87 15.11 19.76 10.42
CA GLN A 87 16.47 19.55 9.89
C GLN A 87 16.50 19.58 8.36
N ALA A 88 15.37 19.33 7.70
CA ALA A 88 15.29 19.30 6.26
C ALA A 88 15.41 20.72 5.68
N GLU A 89 16.34 20.91 4.76
CA GLU A 89 16.36 22.09 3.89
C GLU A 89 15.11 22.06 2.98
N SER A 90 14.64 23.22 2.56
CA SER A 90 13.37 23.42 1.83
C SER A 90 13.23 22.56 0.56
N ASP A 91 14.33 22.05 0.01
CA ASP A 91 14.36 21.27 -1.23
C ASP A 91 14.23 19.75 -1.02
N HIS A 92 14.32 19.26 0.23
CA HIS A 92 14.17 17.82 0.53
C HIS A 92 12.69 17.46 0.69
N LYS A 93 12.18 16.65 -0.24
CA LYS A 93 10.79 16.18 -0.21
C LYS A 93 10.62 15.08 0.82
N MET A 94 9.80 15.34 1.81
CA MET A 94 9.26 14.30 2.70
C MET A 94 8.01 13.73 2.06
N ARG A 95 7.85 12.41 2.12
CA ARG A 95 6.70 11.71 1.55
C ARG A 95 5.99 10.93 2.63
N PHE A 96 4.66 11.05 2.66
CA PHE A 96 3.79 10.21 3.47
C PHE A 96 3.18 9.15 2.56
N TYR A 97 3.25 7.90 3.03
CA TYR A 97 2.51 6.82 2.42
C TYR A 97 1.51 6.30 3.42
N PHE A 98 0.25 6.56 3.15
CA PHE A 98 -0.83 5.91 3.86
C PHE A 98 -1.02 4.51 3.32
N PHE A 99 -1.34 3.57 4.20
CA PHE A 99 -1.59 2.19 3.79
C PHE A 99 -2.78 1.60 4.53
N ARG A 100 -3.38 0.58 3.93
CA ARG A 100 -4.50 -0.15 4.50
C ARG A 100 -3.97 -1.23 5.45
N THR A 101 -4.43 -1.21 6.70
CA THR A 101 -4.16 -2.26 7.70
C THR A 101 -5.24 -3.33 7.73
N ALA A 102 -6.44 -3.01 7.22
CA ALA A 102 -7.54 -3.96 7.09
C ALA A 102 -7.26 -4.98 5.98
N GLU A 103 -7.71 -6.21 6.20
CA GLU A 103 -7.62 -7.27 5.19
C GLU A 103 -8.54 -6.99 4.01
N MET A 104 -8.01 -7.16 2.80
CA MET A 104 -8.78 -7.18 1.57
C MET A 104 -9.07 -8.61 1.18
N VAL A 105 -10.35 -8.94 1.10
CA VAL A 105 -10.83 -10.29 0.83
C VAL A 105 -11.37 -10.43 -0.59
N ASN A 106 -11.44 -11.69 -1.07
CA ASN A 106 -12.07 -12.04 -2.35
C ASN A 106 -11.41 -11.38 -3.59
N ILE A 107 -10.09 -11.25 -3.59
CA ILE A 107 -9.36 -10.84 -4.79
C ILE A 107 -9.34 -12.04 -5.75
N LEU A 108 -10.02 -11.93 -6.88
CA LEU A 108 -10.18 -13.00 -7.87
C LEU A 108 -8.92 -13.14 -8.72
N TRP A 109 -8.57 -14.35 -9.07
CA TRP A 109 -7.52 -14.65 -10.03
C TRP A 109 -7.93 -15.78 -10.96
N GLY A 110 -7.30 -15.88 -12.11
CA GLY A 110 -7.56 -16.97 -13.06
C GLY A 110 -6.55 -17.01 -14.17
N THR A 111 -6.57 -18.11 -14.92
CA THR A 111 -5.76 -18.26 -16.14
C THR A 111 -6.30 -17.36 -17.24
N ALA A 112 -5.46 -16.53 -17.83
CA ALA A 112 -5.83 -15.63 -18.94
C ALA A 112 -6.26 -16.41 -20.19
N SER A 113 -5.67 -17.59 -20.40
CA SER A 113 -6.05 -18.53 -21.44
C SER A 113 -6.04 -19.96 -20.89
N PRO A 114 -6.96 -20.83 -21.37
CA PRO A 114 -6.98 -22.19 -20.92
C PRO A 114 -5.75 -22.97 -21.39
N VAL A 115 -5.27 -23.89 -20.56
CA VAL A 115 -4.25 -24.87 -20.90
C VAL A 115 -4.89 -25.90 -21.82
N LYS A 116 -4.36 -26.06 -23.04
CA LYS A 116 -4.87 -27.01 -24.02
C LYS A 116 -4.02 -28.27 -23.97
N TYR A 117 -4.65 -29.42 -23.90
CA TYR A 117 -3.99 -30.73 -23.98
C TYR A 117 -4.91 -31.75 -24.68
N ILE A 118 -4.33 -32.87 -25.10
CA ILE A 118 -5.08 -34.01 -25.63
C ILE A 118 -5.23 -35.00 -24.49
N GLU A 119 -6.47 -35.27 -24.13
CA GLU A 119 -6.80 -36.26 -23.12
C GLU A 119 -6.40 -37.66 -23.64
N PRO A 120 -5.58 -38.45 -22.90
CA PRO A 120 -4.96 -39.65 -23.44
C PRO A 120 -5.93 -40.80 -23.71
N ASP A 121 -6.96 -41.00 -22.89
CA ASP A 121 -7.89 -42.13 -23.02
C ASP A 121 -8.82 -42.02 -24.23
N TYR A 122 -9.36 -40.81 -24.46
CA TYR A 122 -10.33 -40.57 -25.54
C TYR A 122 -9.73 -39.81 -26.71
N GLN A 123 -8.47 -39.38 -26.65
CA GLN A 123 -7.77 -38.61 -27.69
C GLN A 123 -8.50 -37.31 -28.10
N LEU A 124 -9.19 -36.70 -27.13
CA LEU A 124 -9.95 -35.48 -27.34
C LEU A 124 -9.16 -34.25 -26.91
N PRO A 125 -9.22 -33.14 -27.67
CA PRO A 125 -8.64 -31.88 -27.24
C PRO A 125 -9.48 -31.27 -26.11
N VAL A 126 -8.86 -31.05 -24.98
CA VAL A 126 -9.47 -30.43 -23.79
C VAL A 126 -8.81 -29.09 -23.51
N ALA A 127 -9.61 -28.13 -23.08
CA ALA A 127 -9.15 -26.84 -22.63
C ALA A 127 -9.50 -26.64 -21.15
N LEU A 128 -8.49 -26.54 -20.30
CA LEU A 128 -8.65 -26.41 -18.85
C LEU A 128 -8.31 -25.00 -18.40
N GLY A 129 -9.27 -24.30 -17.80
CA GLY A 129 -9.06 -23.03 -17.10
C GLY A 129 -9.12 -23.22 -15.60
N VAL A 130 -8.35 -22.42 -14.86
CA VAL A 130 -8.35 -22.42 -13.38
C VAL A 130 -8.59 -21.01 -12.88
N CYS A 131 -9.43 -20.89 -11.86
CA CYS A 131 -9.69 -19.65 -11.17
C CYS A 131 -9.82 -19.88 -9.68
N GLY A 132 -9.65 -18.81 -8.91
CA GLY A 132 -9.78 -18.83 -7.47
C GLY A 132 -9.84 -17.42 -6.88
N ASN A 133 -9.77 -17.34 -5.58
CA ASN A 133 -9.65 -16.08 -4.87
C ASN A 133 -8.57 -16.17 -3.79
N PHE A 134 -8.10 -15.02 -3.34
CA PHE A 134 -7.21 -14.90 -2.19
C PHE A 134 -7.54 -13.64 -1.40
N SER A 135 -6.98 -13.53 -0.21
CA SER A 135 -7.05 -12.35 0.62
C SER A 135 -5.66 -11.79 0.87
N VAL A 136 -5.57 -10.48 1.02
CA VAL A 136 -4.31 -9.77 1.28
C VAL A 136 -4.43 -8.92 2.53
N LYS A 137 -3.43 -9.03 3.40
CA LYS A 137 -3.24 -8.14 4.54
C LYS A 137 -1.78 -7.70 4.61
N ILE A 138 -1.56 -6.40 4.76
CA ILE A 138 -0.23 -5.86 4.94
C ILE A 138 0.24 -6.18 6.35
N GLN A 139 1.29 -6.99 6.48
CA GLN A 139 1.90 -7.36 7.77
C GLN A 139 2.99 -6.36 8.18
N ASP A 140 3.84 -6.00 7.23
CA ASP A 140 4.92 -5.04 7.41
C ASP A 140 4.92 -4.06 6.24
N ALA A 141 4.41 -2.86 6.51
CA ALA A 141 4.31 -1.80 5.50
C ALA A 141 5.69 -1.27 5.08
N SER A 142 6.65 -1.25 6.00
CA SER A 142 8.00 -0.76 5.72
C SER A 142 8.74 -1.71 4.80
N GLN A 143 8.66 -3.01 5.06
CA GLN A 143 9.27 -4.03 4.22
C GLN A 143 8.59 -4.08 2.85
N MET A 144 7.26 -3.99 2.80
CA MET A 144 6.51 -3.96 1.55
C MET A 144 6.87 -2.73 0.72
N PHE A 145 7.02 -1.56 1.35
CA PHE A 145 7.45 -0.34 0.69
C PHE A 145 8.82 -0.52 0.01
N VAL A 146 9.81 -1.02 0.75
CA VAL A 146 11.17 -1.20 0.23
C VAL A 146 11.21 -2.25 -0.89
N THR A 147 10.41 -3.33 -0.77
CA THR A 147 10.48 -4.48 -1.69
C THR A 147 9.66 -4.29 -2.96
N LEU A 148 8.50 -3.66 -2.86
CA LEU A 148 7.52 -3.61 -3.96
C LEU A 148 7.23 -2.20 -4.47
N LEU A 149 7.11 -1.21 -3.58
CA LEU A 149 6.66 0.11 -3.95
C LEU A 149 7.78 0.99 -4.52
N GLY A 150 8.90 1.08 -3.82
CA GLY A 150 10.01 1.92 -4.23
C GLY A 150 9.59 3.38 -4.46
N THR A 151 9.28 3.72 -5.70
CA THR A 151 8.89 5.08 -6.13
C THR A 151 7.44 5.19 -6.60
N VAL A 152 6.66 4.10 -6.51
CA VAL A 152 5.25 4.10 -6.96
C VAL A 152 4.42 4.94 -5.99
N ALA A 153 3.59 5.83 -6.52
CA ALA A 153 2.77 6.72 -5.71
C ALA A 153 1.56 5.99 -5.09
N ASP A 154 0.87 5.22 -5.91
CA ASP A 154 -0.32 4.45 -5.52
C ASP A 154 -0.10 2.98 -5.84
N TYR A 155 -0.57 2.09 -4.97
CA TYR A 155 -0.50 0.64 -5.15
C TYR A 155 -1.86 0.01 -4.87
N TYR A 156 -2.37 -0.74 -5.83
CA TYR A 156 -3.72 -1.26 -5.82
C TYR A 156 -3.75 -2.78 -5.60
N ALA A 157 -4.93 -3.29 -5.28
CA ALA A 157 -5.17 -4.72 -5.16
C ALA A 157 -4.93 -5.46 -6.49
N GLU A 158 -5.17 -4.81 -7.61
CA GLU A 158 -4.94 -5.32 -8.96
C GLU A 158 -3.44 -5.57 -9.21
N ASP A 159 -2.55 -4.73 -8.66
CA ASP A 159 -1.11 -4.92 -8.78
C ASP A 159 -0.67 -6.19 -8.03
N VAL A 160 -1.26 -6.43 -6.84
CA VAL A 160 -1.04 -7.67 -6.09
C VAL A 160 -1.63 -8.86 -6.83
N GLN A 161 -2.82 -8.71 -7.40
CA GLN A 161 -3.47 -9.75 -8.18
C GLN A 161 -2.59 -10.18 -9.37
N GLU A 162 -2.02 -9.24 -10.11
CA GLU A 162 -1.11 -9.53 -11.22
C GLU A 162 0.15 -10.27 -10.74
N LEU A 163 0.76 -9.78 -9.67
CA LEU A 163 1.94 -10.41 -9.06
C LEU A 163 1.66 -11.85 -8.61
N VAL A 164 0.55 -12.09 -7.92
CA VAL A 164 0.15 -13.41 -7.41
C VAL A 164 -0.22 -14.32 -8.57
N SER A 165 -1.01 -13.84 -9.53
CA SER A 165 -1.41 -14.61 -10.71
C SER A 165 -0.21 -15.09 -11.52
N SER A 166 0.77 -14.22 -11.77
CA SER A 166 1.99 -14.57 -12.50
C SER A 166 2.80 -15.66 -11.80
N ARG A 167 2.80 -15.69 -10.46
CA ARG A 167 3.53 -16.67 -9.66
C ARG A 167 2.80 -17.99 -9.47
N ILE A 168 1.47 -18.00 -9.52
CA ILE A 168 0.65 -19.20 -9.32
C ILE A 168 0.39 -19.93 -10.63
N VAL A 169 0.07 -19.21 -11.70
CA VAL A 169 -0.37 -19.81 -12.97
C VAL A 169 0.71 -20.70 -13.57
N THR A 170 1.97 -20.29 -13.55
CA THR A 170 3.07 -21.08 -14.14
C THR A 170 3.27 -22.44 -13.47
N PRO A 171 3.50 -22.53 -12.13
CA PRO A 171 3.66 -23.81 -11.47
C PRO A 171 2.39 -24.65 -11.52
N LEU A 172 1.21 -24.04 -11.46
CA LEU A 172 -0.05 -24.74 -11.57
C LEU A 172 -0.23 -25.39 -12.95
N THR A 173 0.09 -24.66 -14.01
CA THR A 173 0.08 -25.21 -15.38
C THR A 173 1.05 -26.40 -15.51
N ALA A 174 2.27 -26.27 -14.99
CA ALA A 174 3.24 -27.35 -15.00
C ALA A 174 2.74 -28.57 -14.21
N PHE A 175 2.12 -28.36 -13.05
CA PHE A 175 1.52 -29.42 -12.25
C PHE A 175 0.38 -30.13 -12.98
N LEU A 176 -0.53 -29.39 -13.60
CA LEU A 176 -1.64 -29.98 -14.39
C LEU A 176 -1.12 -30.81 -15.56
N LEU A 177 -0.11 -30.32 -16.28
CA LEU A 177 0.50 -31.09 -17.36
C LEU A 177 1.23 -32.36 -16.85
N SER A 178 1.83 -32.33 -15.66
CA SER A 178 2.47 -33.51 -15.07
C SER A 178 1.47 -34.60 -14.68
N LEU A 179 0.28 -34.22 -14.22
CA LEU A 179 -0.80 -35.19 -13.89
C LEU A 179 -1.27 -35.95 -15.12
N ILE A 180 -1.25 -35.32 -16.29
CA ILE A 180 -1.65 -35.93 -17.56
C ILE A 180 -0.64 -37.00 -18.00
N HIS A 181 0.66 -36.79 -17.72
CA HIS A 181 1.72 -37.76 -18.06
C HIS A 181 1.87 -38.93 -17.08
N ILE A 182 1.23 -38.89 -15.90
CA ILE A 182 1.30 -39.97 -14.90
C ILE A 182 0.26 -41.06 -15.18
N SER A 183 -0.70 -40.83 -16.08
CA SER A 183 -1.73 -41.82 -16.45
C SER A 183 -1.32 -42.74 -17.61
N GLU A 184 -0.06 -42.73 -18.03
CA GLU A 184 0.57 -43.76 -18.88
C GLU A 184 1.35 -44.75 -18.02
#